data_dd242eefa20792922a8186dfa7c15f33
#
_entry.id   dd242eefa20792922a8186dfa7c15f33
#
_cell.length_a   1.000
_cell.length_b   1.000
_cell.length_c   1.000
_cell.angle_alpha   90.00
_cell.angle_beta   90.00
_cell.angle_gamma   90.00
#
_symmetry.space_group_name_H-M   'P 1'
#
loop_
_entity.id
_entity.type
_entity.pdbx_description
1 polymer ?
#
loop_
_entity_poly.entity_id
_entity_poly.type
_entity_poly.pdbx_seq_one_letter_code
_entity_poly.pdbx_strand_id
1 'polypeptide(L)'
;MTAEQIYRQWHEAAKSRNTAALLALYHEAAELESPLVPIILNQNSGVLHGKAEIGRFLEEGTRRRPNELVRWYRSGQYLASGDLLVWEYPRQMPDGEQIDILELMQLKDGLIWRHRIYWGWFGTQMLIQSALSKAIP
;
A
#
# COMPACT_ATOMS: atom_id res chain seq x y z
N MET A 1 -7.26 -17.78 -3.55
CA MET A 1 -6.61 -17.25 -4.77
C MET A 1 -5.12 -17.52 -4.73
N THR A 2 -4.49 -17.65 -5.90
CA THR A 2 -3.03 -17.73 -5.99
C THR A 2 -2.38 -16.36 -5.78
N ALA A 3 -1.08 -16.35 -5.54
CA ALA A 3 -0.32 -15.10 -5.43
C ALA A 3 -0.45 -14.25 -6.70
N GLU A 4 -0.39 -14.89 -7.88
CA GLU A 4 -0.57 -14.18 -9.14
C GLU A 4 -1.95 -13.53 -9.25
N GLN A 5 -3.00 -14.23 -8.86
CA GLN A 5 -4.36 -13.69 -8.88
C GLN A 5 -4.49 -12.51 -7.91
N ILE A 6 -3.93 -12.60 -6.71
CA ILE A 6 -3.89 -11.48 -5.75
C ILE A 6 -3.17 -10.28 -6.38
N TYR A 7 -1.99 -10.50 -6.96
CA TYR A 7 -1.22 -9.45 -7.61
C TYR A 7 -2.03 -8.72 -8.68
N ARG A 8 -2.64 -9.48 -9.59
CA ARG A 8 -3.40 -8.89 -10.70
C ARG A 8 -4.65 -8.16 -10.22
N GLN A 9 -5.40 -8.76 -9.31
CA GLN A 9 -6.62 -8.15 -8.79
C GLN A 9 -6.32 -6.93 -7.93
N TRP A 10 -5.24 -6.97 -7.16
CA TRP A 10 -4.82 -5.83 -6.36
C TRP A 10 -4.50 -4.63 -7.27
N HIS A 11 -3.73 -4.85 -8.32
CA HIS A 11 -3.36 -3.78 -9.25
C HIS A 11 -4.56 -3.23 -10.01
N GLU A 12 -5.45 -4.10 -10.45
CA GLU A 12 -6.66 -3.66 -11.14
C GLU A 12 -7.56 -2.83 -10.23
N ALA A 13 -7.77 -3.27 -9.00
CA ALA A 13 -8.57 -2.54 -8.03
C ALA A 13 -7.93 -1.21 -7.64
N ALA A 14 -6.61 -1.18 -7.44
CA ALA A 14 -5.89 0.04 -7.13
C ALA A 14 -5.95 1.04 -8.27
N LYS A 15 -5.75 0.57 -9.50
CA LYS A 15 -5.79 1.40 -10.69
C LYS A 15 -7.17 2.00 -10.93
N SER A 16 -8.23 1.23 -10.69
CA SER A 16 -9.61 1.70 -10.84
C SER A 16 -10.11 2.44 -9.59
N ARG A 17 -9.30 2.53 -8.56
CA ARG A 17 -9.63 3.17 -7.28
C ARG A 17 -10.84 2.52 -6.61
N ASN A 18 -10.96 1.22 -6.78
CA ASN A 18 -12.05 0.43 -6.18
C ASN A 18 -11.61 -0.10 -4.83
N THR A 19 -11.87 0.67 -3.77
CA THR A 19 -11.44 0.30 -2.41
C THR A 19 -12.17 -0.93 -1.89
N ALA A 20 -13.42 -1.13 -2.28
CA ALA A 20 -14.16 -2.34 -1.89
C ALA A 20 -13.51 -3.60 -2.48
N ALA A 21 -13.08 -3.54 -3.75
CA ALA A 21 -12.39 -4.64 -4.40
C ALA A 21 -11.02 -4.90 -3.77
N LEU A 22 -10.30 -3.85 -3.38
CA LEU A 22 -9.04 -3.99 -2.64
C LEU A 22 -9.29 -4.70 -1.31
N LEU A 23 -10.24 -4.23 -0.54
CA LEU A 23 -10.53 -4.78 0.78
C LEU A 23 -10.97 -6.24 0.72
N ALA A 24 -11.67 -6.62 -0.35
CA ALA A 24 -12.10 -8.00 -0.56
C ALA A 24 -10.94 -8.99 -0.66
N LEU A 25 -9.74 -8.53 -0.97
CA LEU A 25 -8.54 -9.37 -1.06
C LEU A 25 -7.92 -9.69 0.31
N TYR A 26 -8.37 -9.03 1.36
CA TYR A 26 -7.80 -9.19 2.71
C TYR A 26 -8.57 -10.20 3.54
N HIS A 27 -7.83 -10.95 4.33
CA HIS A 27 -8.40 -11.84 5.36
C HIS A 27 -9.06 -10.99 6.45
N GLU A 28 -10.11 -11.52 7.10
CA GLU A 28 -10.83 -10.80 8.17
C GLU A 28 -9.89 -10.36 9.31
N ALA A 29 -8.90 -11.18 9.64
CA ALA A 29 -7.94 -10.90 10.71
C ALA A 29 -6.64 -10.32 10.18
N ALA A 30 -6.63 -9.71 8.98
CA ALA A 30 -5.42 -9.20 8.37
C ALA A 30 -4.80 -8.07 9.18
N GLU A 31 -3.48 -7.93 9.04
CA GLU A 31 -2.73 -6.78 9.55
C GLU A 31 -2.09 -6.05 8.38
N LEU A 32 -2.09 -4.73 8.47
CA LEU A 32 -1.38 -3.87 7.51
C LEU A 32 -0.45 -2.94 8.27
N GLU A 33 0.79 -2.82 7.81
CA GLU A 33 1.80 -1.98 8.44
C GLU A 33 2.40 -1.04 7.39
N SER A 34 2.36 0.25 7.69
CA SER A 34 2.94 1.28 6.83
C SER A 34 3.21 2.55 7.61
N PRO A 35 4.34 3.24 7.35
CA PRO A 35 4.58 4.55 7.95
C PRO A 35 3.58 5.61 7.48
N LEU A 36 2.81 5.33 6.44
CA LEU A 36 1.77 6.24 5.96
C LEU A 36 0.52 6.20 6.84
N VAL A 37 0.29 5.14 7.59
CA VAL A 37 -0.90 4.99 8.42
C VAL A 37 -1.08 6.13 9.42
N PRO A 38 -0.05 6.53 10.20
CA PRO A 38 -0.20 7.66 11.13
C PRO A 38 -0.55 8.98 10.44
N ILE A 39 -0.06 9.15 9.23
CA ILE A 39 -0.30 10.38 8.45
C ILE A 39 -1.74 10.42 7.95
N ILE A 40 -2.21 9.31 7.38
CA ILE A 40 -3.55 9.22 6.79
C ILE A 40 -4.64 9.20 7.85
N LEU A 41 -4.45 8.44 8.93
CA LEU A 41 -5.48 8.23 9.94
C LEU A 41 -5.27 9.06 11.21
N ASN A 42 -4.22 9.87 11.27
CA ASN A 42 -3.91 10.73 12.41
C ASN A 42 -3.89 9.94 13.73
N GLN A 43 -3.12 8.87 13.75
CA GLN A 43 -2.93 8.03 14.93
C GLN A 43 -1.45 7.74 15.16
N ASN A 44 -1.07 7.24 16.32
CA ASN A 44 0.34 7.00 16.65
C ASN A 44 0.89 5.72 16.01
N SER A 45 0.09 4.68 15.93
CA SER A 45 0.55 3.39 15.40
C SER A 45 0.53 3.35 13.89
N GLY A 46 1.55 2.73 13.29
CA GLY A 46 1.60 2.41 11.86
C GLY A 46 1.02 1.05 11.53
N VAL A 47 0.40 0.36 12.48
CA VAL A 47 -0.14 -0.99 12.31
C VAL A 47 -1.66 -0.96 12.45
N LEU A 48 -2.34 -1.59 11.49
CA LEU A 48 -3.79 -1.73 11.48
C LEU A 48 -4.16 -3.20 11.65
N HIS A 49 -5.23 -3.45 12.40
CA HIS A 49 -5.73 -4.80 12.67
C HIS A 49 -7.15 -4.95 12.17
N GLY A 50 -7.36 -5.93 11.28
CA GLY A 50 -8.68 -6.28 10.78
C GLY A 50 -9.17 -5.42 9.63
N LYS A 51 -10.16 -5.92 8.93
CA LYS A 51 -10.67 -5.30 7.69
C LYS A 51 -11.28 -3.93 7.92
N ALA A 52 -11.91 -3.69 9.08
CA ALA A 52 -12.53 -2.39 9.34
C ALA A 52 -11.49 -1.27 9.36
N GLU A 53 -10.38 -1.47 10.08
CA GLU A 53 -9.30 -0.48 10.14
C GLU A 53 -8.60 -0.34 8.80
N ILE A 54 -8.31 -1.46 8.13
CA ILE A 54 -7.66 -1.47 6.82
C ILE A 54 -8.56 -0.75 5.79
N GLY A 55 -9.85 -0.99 5.83
CA GLY A 55 -10.80 -0.33 4.93
C GLY A 55 -10.79 1.18 5.08
N ARG A 56 -10.76 1.69 6.30
CA ARG A 56 -10.66 3.13 6.54
C ARG A 56 -9.39 3.72 5.94
N PHE A 57 -8.27 3.01 6.09
CA PHE A 57 -6.99 3.46 5.52
C PHE A 57 -7.03 3.49 3.99
N LEU A 58 -7.57 2.43 3.36
CA LEU A 58 -7.68 2.35 1.92
C LEU A 58 -8.59 3.45 1.35
N GLU A 59 -9.73 3.68 1.98
CA GLU A 59 -10.66 4.72 1.54
C GLU A 59 -10.08 6.11 1.70
N GLU A 60 -9.53 6.42 2.85
CA GLU A 60 -8.98 7.74 3.12
C GLU A 60 -7.73 8.02 2.27
N GLY A 61 -6.87 7.02 2.12
CA GLY A 61 -5.69 7.13 1.26
C GLY A 61 -6.04 7.37 -0.19
N THR A 62 -7.05 6.66 -0.69
CA THR A 62 -7.52 6.83 -2.06
C THR A 62 -8.15 8.21 -2.25
N ARG A 63 -8.93 8.67 -1.28
CA ARG A 63 -9.56 9.99 -1.34
C ARG A 63 -8.53 11.11 -1.40
N ARG A 64 -7.43 10.98 -0.65
CA ARG A 64 -6.39 12.02 -0.57
C ARG A 64 -5.47 12.06 -1.79
N ARG A 65 -5.45 11.01 -2.60
CA ARG A 65 -4.57 10.92 -3.78
C ARG A 65 -5.39 10.68 -5.05
N PRO A 66 -6.19 11.67 -5.48
CA PRO A 66 -7.00 11.51 -6.68
C PRO A 66 -6.12 11.29 -7.91
N ASN A 67 -6.34 10.19 -8.63
CA ASN A 67 -5.66 9.83 -9.88
C ASN A 67 -4.16 9.54 -9.79
N GLU A 68 -3.54 9.63 -8.62
CA GLU A 68 -2.09 9.41 -8.50
C GLU A 68 -1.70 7.98 -8.87
N LEU A 69 -2.49 7.00 -8.46
CA LEU A 69 -2.20 5.59 -8.73
C LEU A 69 -2.16 5.27 -10.23
N VAL A 70 -2.90 6.01 -11.03
CA VAL A 70 -2.92 5.81 -12.50
C VAL A 70 -1.59 6.20 -13.12
N ARG A 71 -0.93 7.21 -12.55
CA ARG A 71 0.34 7.74 -13.07
C ARG A 71 1.56 6.96 -12.56
N TRP A 72 1.41 6.17 -11.52
CA TRP A 72 2.53 5.44 -10.94
C TRP A 72 3.05 4.39 -11.92
N TYR A 73 4.31 4.46 -12.19
CA TYR A 73 4.97 3.47 -13.03
C TYR A 73 4.98 2.11 -12.34
N ARG A 74 4.62 1.08 -13.09
CA ARG A 74 4.58 -0.29 -12.59
C ARG A 74 5.36 -1.18 -13.56
N SER A 75 6.32 -1.93 -13.06
CA SER A 75 7.13 -2.82 -13.89
C SER A 75 6.35 -4.04 -14.39
N GLY A 76 5.28 -4.40 -13.71
CA GLY A 76 4.57 -5.65 -13.97
C GLY A 76 5.29 -6.87 -13.43
N GLN A 77 6.38 -6.68 -12.70
CA GLN A 77 7.17 -7.78 -12.13
C GLN A 77 6.83 -7.98 -10.67
N TYR A 78 6.83 -9.24 -10.26
CA TYR A 78 6.62 -9.62 -8.87
C TYR A 78 7.39 -10.90 -8.57
N LEU A 79 7.62 -11.16 -7.29
CA LEU A 79 8.20 -12.41 -6.80
C LEU A 79 7.19 -13.10 -5.92
N ALA A 80 7.03 -14.40 -6.10
CA ALA A 80 6.18 -15.21 -5.25
C ALA A 80 6.95 -16.46 -4.83
N SER A 81 6.90 -16.79 -3.55
CA SER A 81 7.54 -17.98 -2.99
C SER A 81 6.72 -18.47 -1.81
N GLY A 82 6.11 -19.66 -1.97
CA GLY A 82 5.19 -20.17 -0.97
C GLY A 82 4.00 -19.23 -0.79
N ASP A 83 3.82 -18.73 0.43
CA ASP A 83 2.75 -17.79 0.77
C ASP A 83 3.19 -16.32 0.69
N LEU A 84 4.41 -16.05 0.21
CA LEU A 84 4.92 -14.68 0.08
C LEU A 84 4.70 -14.13 -1.31
N LEU A 85 4.30 -12.86 -1.36
CA LEU A 85 4.13 -12.09 -2.59
C LEU A 85 4.80 -10.75 -2.39
N VAL A 86 5.71 -10.36 -3.31
CA VAL A 86 6.50 -9.15 -3.19
C VAL A 86 6.60 -8.46 -4.54
N TRP A 87 6.45 -7.14 -4.55
CA TRP A 87 6.80 -6.33 -5.72
C TRP A 87 7.29 -4.96 -5.28
N GLU A 88 8.08 -4.33 -6.15
CA GLU A 88 8.64 -3.01 -5.90
C GLU A 88 8.15 -2.04 -6.96
N TYR A 89 7.83 -0.81 -6.55
CA TYR A 89 7.62 0.29 -7.47
C TYR A 89 8.98 0.92 -7.75
N PRO A 90 9.30 1.20 -9.04
CA PRO A 90 10.58 1.82 -9.38
C PRO A 90 10.77 3.13 -8.65
N ARG A 91 12.02 3.45 -8.37
CA ARG A 91 12.39 4.61 -7.56
C ARG A 91 11.98 5.94 -8.16
N GLN A 92 11.89 6.02 -9.47
CA GLN A 92 11.72 7.30 -10.12
C GLN A 92 11.02 7.16 -11.45
N MET A 93 9.98 7.95 -11.63
CA MET A 93 9.38 8.19 -12.92
C MET A 93 10.29 9.10 -13.74
N PRO A 94 10.18 9.12 -15.08
CA PRO A 94 10.92 10.08 -15.88
C PRO A 94 10.72 11.54 -15.47
N ASP A 95 9.55 11.86 -14.86
CA ASP A 95 9.26 13.20 -14.34
C ASP A 95 9.68 13.39 -12.87
N GLY A 96 10.23 12.35 -12.22
CA GLY A 96 10.73 12.44 -10.87
C GLY A 96 9.69 12.36 -9.76
N GLU A 97 8.44 12.05 -10.06
CA GLU A 97 7.33 12.12 -9.10
C GLU A 97 6.91 10.77 -8.50
N GLN A 98 7.76 9.77 -8.48
CA GLN A 98 7.38 8.48 -7.93
C GLN A 98 7.98 8.21 -6.56
N ILE A 99 7.12 7.71 -5.66
CA ILE A 99 7.51 7.18 -4.37
C ILE A 99 8.01 5.75 -4.59
N ASP A 100 9.19 5.44 -4.04
CA ASP A 100 9.78 4.12 -4.11
C ASP A 100 9.34 3.29 -2.90
N ILE A 101 8.41 2.38 -3.12
CA ILE A 101 7.91 1.49 -2.07
C ILE A 101 7.98 0.04 -2.51
N LEU A 102 8.07 -0.83 -1.52
CA LEU A 102 8.02 -2.28 -1.70
C LEU A 102 6.83 -2.81 -0.92
N GLU A 103 5.97 -3.55 -1.61
CA GLU A 103 4.83 -4.22 -1.00
C GLU A 103 5.21 -5.66 -0.70
N LEU A 104 5.07 -6.08 0.57
CA LEU A 104 5.31 -7.46 0.98
C LEU A 104 4.02 -8.00 1.60
N MET A 105 3.51 -9.08 1.03
CA MET A 105 2.29 -9.71 1.51
C MET A 105 2.54 -11.17 1.87
N GLN A 106 1.99 -11.60 2.99
CA GLN A 106 1.87 -13.00 3.35
C GLN A 106 0.42 -13.40 3.15
N LEU A 107 0.20 -14.50 2.44
CA LEU A 107 -1.13 -14.98 2.10
C LEU A 107 -1.53 -16.10 3.05
N LYS A 108 -2.81 -16.18 3.36
CA LYS A 108 -3.41 -17.25 4.14
C LYS A 108 -4.79 -17.53 3.60
N ASP A 109 -5.07 -18.78 3.30
CA ASP A 109 -6.35 -19.21 2.73
C ASP A 109 -6.70 -18.43 1.45
N GLY A 110 -5.68 -18.11 0.65
CA GLY A 110 -5.86 -17.38 -0.61
C GLY A 110 -6.20 -15.90 -0.46
N LEU A 111 -5.98 -15.33 0.71
CA LEU A 111 -6.23 -13.91 1.01
C LEU A 111 -5.00 -13.28 1.63
N ILE A 112 -4.93 -11.94 1.58
CA ILE A 112 -3.84 -11.19 2.20
C ILE A 112 -4.05 -11.24 3.71
N TRP A 113 -3.07 -11.79 4.42
CA TRP A 113 -3.12 -11.92 5.87
C TRP A 113 -2.23 -10.92 6.59
N ARG A 114 -1.01 -10.71 6.06
CA ARG A 114 -0.12 -9.68 6.56
C ARG A 114 0.43 -8.89 5.39
N HIS A 115 0.35 -7.57 5.51
CA HIS A 115 0.77 -6.66 4.45
C HIS A 115 1.67 -5.60 5.06
N ARG A 116 2.95 -5.62 4.70
CA ARG A 116 3.92 -4.60 5.14
C ARG A 116 4.38 -3.80 3.94
N ILE A 117 4.43 -2.49 4.10
CA ILE A 117 4.82 -1.56 3.04
C ILE A 117 6.10 -0.87 3.47
N TYR A 118 7.19 -1.15 2.76
CA TYR A 118 8.51 -0.58 3.04
C TYR A 118 8.77 0.58 2.09
N TRP A 119 9.33 1.65 2.64
CA TRP A 119 9.56 2.88 1.89
C TRP A 119 11.05 3.06 1.62
N GLY A 120 11.40 3.42 0.38
CA GLY A 120 12.75 3.75 0.01
C GLY A 120 13.10 5.20 0.35
N TRP A 121 14.20 5.68 -0.21
CA TRP A 121 14.72 7.01 0.12
C TRP A 121 13.74 8.14 -0.26
N PHE A 122 13.22 8.11 -1.50
CA PHE A 122 12.33 9.16 -1.97
C PHE A 122 11.03 9.23 -1.16
N GLY A 123 10.45 8.06 -0.88
CA GLY A 123 9.26 7.99 -0.04
C GLY A 123 9.54 8.46 1.38
N THR A 124 10.68 8.08 1.94
CA THR A 124 11.08 8.49 3.28
C THR A 124 11.26 10.00 3.38
N GLN A 125 11.84 10.64 2.36
CA GLN A 125 11.93 12.10 2.33
C GLN A 125 10.56 12.77 2.42
N MET A 126 9.59 12.23 1.69
CA MET A 126 8.21 12.75 1.74
C MET A 126 7.61 12.61 3.14
N LEU A 127 7.83 11.49 3.81
CA LEU A 127 7.36 11.28 5.17
C LEU A 127 7.99 12.26 6.15
N ILE A 128 9.31 12.48 6.04
CA ILE A 128 10.04 13.43 6.89
C ILE A 128 9.50 14.84 6.70
N GLN A 129 9.29 15.26 5.47
CA GLN A 129 8.74 16.58 5.18
C GLN A 129 7.34 16.75 5.76
N SER A 130 6.50 15.71 5.65
CA SER A 130 5.17 15.73 6.24
C SER A 130 5.23 15.87 7.76
N ALA A 131 6.15 15.17 8.41
CA ALA A 131 6.34 15.25 9.86
C ALA A 131 6.83 16.65 10.28
N LEU A 132 7.78 17.21 9.54
CA LEU A 132 8.29 18.55 9.79
C LEU A 132 7.20 19.61 9.62
N SER A 133 6.38 19.48 8.60
CA SER A 133 5.26 20.40 8.36
C SER A 133 4.27 20.40 9.52
N LYS A 134 4.06 19.26 10.16
CA LYS A 134 3.18 19.15 11.33
C LYS A 134 3.82 19.70 12.60
N ALA A 135 5.14 19.65 12.69
CA ALA A 135 5.88 20.12 13.87
C ALA A 135 6.01 21.63 13.90
N ILE A 136 5.88 22.32 12.78
CA ILE A 136 5.96 23.78 12.68
C ILE A 136 4.57 24.36 12.91
N PRO A 137 4.39 25.21 13.94
CA PRO A 137 3.08 25.82 14.23
C PRO A 137 2.59 26.72 13.10
#